data_f42045739aeb7f33122c8cf9956ba077
#
_entry.id   f42045739aeb7f33122c8cf9956ba077
#
_cell.length_a   1.000
_cell.length_b   1.000
_cell.length_c   1.000
_cell.angle_alpha   90.00
_cell.angle_beta   90.00
_cell.angle_gamma   90.00
#
_symmetry.space_group_name_H-M   'P 1'
#
loop_
_entity.id
_entity.type
_entity.pdbx_description
1 polymer ?
#
loop_
_entity_poly.entity_id
_entity_poly.type
_entity_poly.pdbx_seq_one_letter_code
_entity_poly.pdbx_strand_id
1 'polypeptide(L)'
;MSYLNQLFLLLINIVFFISCTTNLPVFQSTDKESISIEKPKISYVFKRLPNEINILFSDSNKDEETKEFLKGFSVNYYFYKNSSNYQPQINFINLDKLRNLDCKIGSLSKNYSIVFLNKRLSQGLPKNKCLDHLSKLKGIIVLSNNDGKVNSSNLLIFNVKRKEDYYSLLNYAKGTRSRDSIIIDDDNTKDKETLAQIWMSLDGNVLSSSTSGREQNEKLLSDLLLRENSKSRARKLSRVLSIPLEATPRRRNDIDSLILSVSLSKARSLKPALEYNYGESIPVYLFPDWRNDEHYFNKEIDLEGIVLIDMPWMLGPSSTINEKIEQSKTRNFAVGYDVYELILLLNNSSGIRNLSYDGMSGRIIQNQGKLIRHSLKVRVEEGNYKIIGF
;
A
#
# COMPACT_ATOMS: atom_id res chain seq x y z
N MET A 1 -26.84 51.24 -48.69
CA MET A 1 -25.92 50.07 -48.40
C MET A 1 -25.14 50.30 -47.09
N SER A 2 -25.70 50.26 -45.94
CA SER A 2 -24.85 50.33 -44.73
C SER A 2 -25.44 49.69 -43.50
N TYR A 3 -26.73 49.68 -43.31
CA TYR A 3 -27.33 49.12 -42.10
C TYR A 3 -27.39 47.57 -42.09
N LEU A 4 -27.58 46.94 -43.24
CA LEU A 4 -27.66 45.49 -43.36
C LEU A 4 -26.32 44.81 -43.11
N ASN A 5 -25.22 45.42 -43.55
CA ASN A 5 -23.86 44.91 -43.32
C ASN A 5 -23.38 45.08 -41.87
N GLN A 6 -23.81 46.13 -41.18
CA GLN A 6 -23.51 46.30 -39.77
C GLN A 6 -24.29 45.29 -38.89
N LEU A 7 -25.55 45.04 -39.25
CA LEU A 7 -26.36 44.04 -38.53
C LEU A 7 -25.81 42.62 -38.73
N PHE A 8 -25.29 42.30 -39.91
CA PHE A 8 -24.68 40.99 -40.21
C PHE A 8 -23.36 40.79 -39.51
N LEU A 9 -22.52 41.83 -39.40
CA LEU A 9 -21.30 41.80 -38.60
C LEU A 9 -21.55 41.69 -37.11
N LEU A 10 -22.62 42.27 -36.59
CA LEU A 10 -23.00 42.17 -35.18
C LEU A 10 -23.55 40.77 -34.84
N LEU A 11 -24.31 40.16 -35.75
CA LEU A 11 -24.78 38.79 -35.64
C LEU A 11 -23.63 37.77 -35.66
N ILE A 12 -22.63 37.94 -36.51
CA ILE A 12 -21.45 37.08 -36.59
C ILE A 12 -20.63 37.16 -35.27
N ASN A 13 -20.48 38.35 -34.69
CA ASN A 13 -19.79 38.48 -33.41
C ASN A 13 -20.54 37.82 -32.25
N ILE A 14 -21.88 37.87 -32.21
CA ILE A 14 -22.69 37.20 -31.22
C ILE A 14 -22.56 35.68 -31.33
N VAL A 15 -22.52 35.13 -32.55
CA VAL A 15 -22.36 33.69 -32.76
C VAL A 15 -20.96 33.21 -32.35
N PHE A 16 -19.91 34.03 -32.54
CA PHE A 16 -18.56 33.69 -32.10
C PHE A 16 -18.38 33.74 -30.55
N PHE A 17 -19.16 34.57 -29.84
CA PHE A 17 -19.10 34.60 -28.38
C PHE A 17 -19.90 33.47 -27.71
N ILE A 18 -20.84 32.84 -28.41
CA ILE A 18 -21.65 31.73 -27.88
C ILE A 18 -20.92 30.38 -28.03
N SER A 19 -19.92 30.29 -28.93
CA SER A 19 -19.21 29.02 -29.17
C SER A 19 -17.93 28.78 -28.34
N CYS A 20 -17.62 29.67 -27.40
CA CYS A 20 -16.47 29.50 -26.49
C CYS A 20 -16.84 29.33 -25.01
N THR A 21 -18.05 28.87 -24.69
CA THR A 21 -18.27 28.21 -23.42
C THR A 21 -17.90 26.75 -23.60
N THR A 22 -16.59 26.44 -23.51
CA THR A 22 -16.16 25.11 -23.14
C THR A 22 -16.84 24.80 -21.82
N ASN A 23 -17.82 23.92 -21.87
CA ASN A 23 -18.30 23.21 -20.71
C ASN A 23 -17.10 22.41 -20.16
N LEU A 24 -16.24 23.05 -19.39
CA LEU A 24 -15.45 22.36 -18.41
C LEU A 24 -16.48 21.60 -17.57
N PRO A 25 -16.39 20.29 -17.48
CA PRO A 25 -17.24 19.57 -16.53
C PRO A 25 -16.95 20.22 -15.17
N VAL A 26 -17.94 20.95 -14.67
CA VAL A 26 -17.97 21.30 -13.26
C VAL A 26 -18.04 19.95 -12.58
N PHE A 27 -16.90 19.49 -12.12
CA PHE A 27 -16.85 18.46 -11.11
C PHE A 27 -17.58 19.08 -9.90
N GLN A 28 -18.89 18.84 -9.85
CA GLN A 28 -19.59 18.93 -8.60
C GLN A 28 -18.78 18.04 -7.65
N SER A 29 -18.28 18.65 -6.60
CA SER A 29 -17.76 17.96 -5.44
C SER A 29 -18.91 17.09 -4.91
N THR A 30 -19.03 15.91 -5.49
CA THR A 30 -19.90 14.88 -4.96
C THR A 30 -19.31 14.52 -3.61
N ASP A 31 -20.16 14.73 -2.63
CA ASP A 31 -20.05 14.31 -1.25
C ASP A 31 -19.13 13.12 -1.05
N LYS A 32 -18.21 13.28 -0.06
CA LYS A 32 -17.50 12.22 0.67
C LYS A 32 -17.61 10.84 0.02
N GLU A 33 -16.81 10.57 -1.01
CA GLU A 33 -16.54 9.20 -1.39
C GLU A 33 -15.77 8.56 -0.23
N SER A 34 -16.55 8.06 0.74
CA SER A 34 -16.03 7.10 1.68
C SER A 34 -15.45 5.97 0.85
N ILE A 35 -14.21 5.58 1.14
CA ILE A 35 -13.61 4.37 0.58
C ILE A 35 -14.47 3.21 1.07
N SER A 36 -15.59 2.97 0.42
CA SER A 36 -16.44 1.82 0.66
C SER A 36 -15.82 0.68 -0.12
N ILE A 37 -15.31 -0.32 0.57
CA ILE A 37 -15.00 -1.60 -0.03
C ILE A 37 -16.36 -2.23 -0.34
N GLU A 38 -16.92 -1.90 -1.50
CA GLU A 38 -18.09 -2.59 -1.98
C GLU A 38 -17.72 -4.06 -2.14
N LYS A 39 -18.43 -4.92 -1.41
CA LYS A 39 -18.34 -6.36 -1.69
C LYS A 39 -18.73 -6.56 -3.15
N PRO A 40 -17.91 -7.27 -3.93
CA PRO A 40 -18.34 -7.67 -5.24
C PRO A 40 -19.66 -8.43 -5.07
N LYS A 41 -20.74 -7.92 -5.66
CA LYS A 41 -22.03 -8.62 -5.77
C LYS A 41 -21.87 -9.80 -6.72
N ILE A 42 -21.01 -10.74 -6.35
CA ILE A 42 -20.83 -11.95 -7.12
C ILE A 42 -21.82 -12.94 -6.53
N SER A 43 -22.94 -13.14 -7.22
CA SER A 43 -23.85 -14.25 -6.96
C SER A 43 -23.14 -15.54 -7.41
N TYR A 44 -22.34 -16.11 -6.50
CA TYR A 44 -21.65 -17.36 -6.80
C TYR A 44 -22.62 -18.53 -6.81
N VAL A 45 -22.74 -19.18 -7.93
CA VAL A 45 -23.27 -20.55 -7.99
C VAL A 45 -22.12 -21.48 -7.58
N PHE A 46 -22.05 -21.78 -6.30
CA PHE A 46 -21.02 -22.64 -5.72
C PHE A 46 -21.20 -24.09 -6.19
N LYS A 47 -20.52 -24.48 -7.27
CA LYS A 47 -20.61 -25.85 -7.77
C LYS A 47 -19.79 -26.88 -7.01
N ARG A 48 -18.67 -26.47 -6.35
CA ARG A 48 -17.77 -27.39 -5.61
C ARG A 48 -16.97 -26.63 -4.56
N LEU A 49 -17.54 -26.34 -3.43
CA LEU A 49 -16.81 -25.81 -2.29
C LEU A 49 -16.06 -26.93 -1.55
N PRO A 50 -14.88 -26.66 -0.97
CA PRO A 50 -14.18 -27.65 -0.16
C PRO A 50 -14.99 -27.95 1.10
N ASN A 51 -15.18 -29.24 1.41
CA ASN A 51 -15.84 -29.65 2.66
C ASN A 51 -14.98 -29.41 3.89
N GLU A 52 -13.68 -29.38 3.70
CA GLU A 52 -12.69 -29.17 4.77
C GLU A 52 -11.63 -28.19 4.29
N ILE A 53 -11.25 -27.26 5.20
CA ILE A 53 -10.19 -26.29 5.01
C ILE A 53 -9.18 -26.46 6.15
N ASN A 54 -7.93 -26.72 5.80
CA ASN A 54 -6.84 -26.81 6.77
C ASN A 54 -6.10 -25.47 6.84
N ILE A 55 -5.90 -24.95 8.02
CA ILE A 55 -5.10 -23.74 8.25
C ILE A 55 -3.84 -24.15 9.01
N LEU A 56 -2.70 -24.03 8.33
CA LEU A 56 -1.40 -24.38 8.86
C LEU A 56 -0.65 -23.10 9.26
N PHE A 57 -0.23 -23.01 10.51
CA PHE A 57 0.43 -21.81 11.05
C PHE A 57 1.45 -22.17 12.12
N SER A 58 2.33 -21.22 12.47
CA SER A 58 3.23 -21.35 13.61
C SER A 58 2.51 -20.98 14.92
N ASP A 59 2.97 -21.52 16.05
CA ASP A 59 2.37 -21.27 17.36
C ASP A 59 2.35 -19.78 17.70
N SER A 60 1.15 -19.31 17.83
CA SER A 60 0.82 -17.89 17.86
C SER A 60 0.77 -17.29 19.27
N ASN A 61 1.07 -18.06 20.33
CA ASN A 61 0.92 -17.51 21.68
C ASN A 61 1.74 -16.23 21.92
N LYS A 62 2.69 -15.90 21.02
CA LYS A 62 3.50 -14.69 21.05
C LYS A 62 3.55 -13.94 19.69
N ASP A 63 2.78 -14.39 18.70
CA ASP A 63 2.84 -13.85 17.34
C ASP A 63 1.52 -13.16 16.98
N GLU A 64 1.52 -11.84 17.09
CA GLU A 64 0.35 -11.02 16.80
C GLU A 64 -0.05 -11.08 15.31
N GLU A 65 0.93 -11.23 14.40
CA GLU A 65 0.66 -11.35 12.96
C GLU A 65 -0.26 -12.54 12.67
N THR A 66 0.05 -13.69 13.25
CA THR A 66 -0.76 -14.91 13.07
C THR A 66 -2.14 -14.78 13.70
N LYS A 67 -2.26 -14.17 14.87
CA LYS A 67 -3.56 -13.96 15.53
C LYS A 67 -4.48 -13.07 14.68
N GLU A 68 -3.97 -11.95 14.20
CA GLU A 68 -4.76 -11.03 13.39
C GLU A 68 -5.13 -11.63 12.03
N PHE A 69 -4.23 -12.41 11.41
CA PHE A 69 -4.56 -13.18 10.22
C PHE A 69 -5.72 -14.16 10.47
N LEU A 70 -5.62 -14.96 11.53
CA LEU A 70 -6.67 -15.94 11.89
C LEU A 70 -7.99 -15.25 12.24
N LYS A 71 -7.95 -14.08 12.89
CA LYS A 71 -9.12 -13.27 13.19
C LYS A 71 -9.81 -12.79 11.91
N GLY A 72 -9.06 -12.22 10.97
CA GLY A 72 -9.61 -11.79 9.68
C GLY A 72 -10.25 -12.94 8.90
N PHE A 73 -9.56 -14.07 8.82
CA PHE A 73 -10.09 -15.28 8.20
C PHE A 73 -11.39 -15.76 8.88
N SER A 74 -11.41 -15.80 10.21
CA SER A 74 -12.57 -16.26 10.97
C SER A 74 -13.78 -15.34 10.80
N VAL A 75 -13.57 -14.03 10.79
CA VAL A 75 -14.66 -13.05 10.56
C VAL A 75 -15.32 -13.29 9.20
N ASN A 76 -14.55 -13.47 8.14
CA ASN A 76 -15.11 -13.73 6.82
C ASN A 76 -15.77 -15.10 6.74
N TYR A 77 -15.19 -16.14 7.34
CA TYR A 77 -15.80 -17.45 7.47
C TYR A 77 -17.19 -17.39 8.12
N TYR A 78 -17.31 -16.73 9.29
CA TYR A 78 -18.60 -16.61 9.98
C TYR A 78 -19.60 -15.75 9.22
N PHE A 79 -19.13 -14.77 8.48
CA PHE A 79 -20.00 -13.98 7.62
C PHE A 79 -20.67 -14.87 6.55
N TYR A 80 -19.90 -15.69 5.85
CA TYR A 80 -20.44 -16.63 4.85
C TYR A 80 -21.27 -17.74 5.47
N LYS A 81 -20.85 -18.22 6.62
CA LYS A 81 -21.63 -19.24 7.37
C LYS A 81 -23.03 -18.76 7.73
N ASN A 82 -23.17 -17.48 8.09
CA ASN A 82 -24.48 -16.92 8.47
C ASN A 82 -25.33 -16.53 7.24
N SER A 83 -24.72 -16.29 6.09
CA SER A 83 -25.38 -15.86 4.87
C SER A 83 -25.65 -17.00 3.86
N SER A 84 -25.04 -18.15 4.07
CA SER A 84 -25.17 -19.33 3.18
C SER A 84 -25.23 -20.62 3.99
N ASN A 85 -25.78 -21.67 3.40
CA ASN A 85 -25.78 -23.03 4.01
C ASN A 85 -24.40 -23.71 3.91
N TYR A 86 -23.36 -22.98 3.49
CA TYR A 86 -22.01 -23.51 3.37
C TYR A 86 -21.27 -23.43 4.71
N GLN A 87 -20.91 -24.58 5.22
CA GLN A 87 -20.23 -24.71 6.51
C GLN A 87 -19.09 -25.74 6.40
N PRO A 88 -17.94 -25.36 5.79
CA PRO A 88 -16.80 -26.25 5.75
C PRO A 88 -16.27 -26.50 7.16
N GLN A 89 -15.75 -27.68 7.39
CA GLN A 89 -14.98 -27.99 8.58
C GLN A 89 -13.62 -27.28 8.47
N ILE A 90 -13.24 -26.51 9.53
CA ILE A 90 -11.96 -25.83 9.59
C ILE A 90 -11.06 -26.55 10.60
N ASN A 91 -9.91 -26.99 10.12
CA ASN A 91 -8.91 -27.66 10.92
C ASN A 91 -7.71 -26.75 11.14
N PHE A 92 -7.45 -26.34 12.37
CA PHE A 92 -6.30 -25.53 12.73
C PHE A 92 -5.10 -26.43 13.07
N ILE A 93 -4.02 -26.30 12.32
CA ILE A 93 -2.84 -27.15 12.43
C ILE A 93 -1.62 -26.30 12.76
N ASN A 94 -1.11 -26.50 13.97
CA ASN A 94 0.10 -25.84 14.44
C ASN A 94 1.34 -26.58 13.91
N LEU A 95 2.12 -25.93 13.05
CA LEU A 95 3.33 -26.51 12.45
C LEU A 95 4.47 -26.73 13.47
N ASP A 96 4.53 -25.95 14.54
CA ASP A 96 5.56 -26.12 15.57
C ASP A 96 5.34 -27.40 16.40
N LYS A 97 4.08 -27.83 16.55
CA LYS A 97 3.75 -29.09 17.20
C LYS A 97 4.04 -30.32 16.33
N LEU A 98 4.13 -30.13 15.00
CA LEU A 98 4.44 -31.20 14.07
C LEU A 98 5.94 -31.55 14.03
N ARG A 99 6.82 -30.79 14.69
CA ARG A 99 8.28 -31.07 14.73
C ARG A 99 8.63 -32.44 15.28
N ASN A 100 7.77 -33.03 16.10
CA ASN A 100 7.96 -34.32 16.79
C ASN A 100 7.04 -35.44 16.30
N LEU A 101 6.18 -35.17 15.30
CA LEU A 101 5.25 -36.14 14.74
C LEU A 101 5.64 -36.44 13.30
N ASP A 102 5.65 -37.71 12.93
CA ASP A 102 5.75 -38.15 11.55
C ASP A 102 4.86 -37.27 10.66
N CYS A 103 5.45 -36.70 9.61
CA CYS A 103 4.80 -35.70 8.77
C CYS A 103 3.49 -36.22 8.15
N LYS A 104 2.42 -36.21 8.91
CA LYS A 104 1.06 -36.59 8.44
C LYS A 104 0.46 -35.60 7.43
N ILE A 105 1.27 -34.64 6.90
CA ILE A 105 0.81 -33.68 5.87
C ILE A 105 0.29 -34.42 4.63
N GLY A 106 0.78 -35.61 4.31
CA GLY A 106 0.29 -36.42 3.20
C GLY A 106 -1.22 -36.75 3.30
N SER A 107 -1.76 -36.88 4.50
CA SER A 107 -3.20 -37.10 4.71
C SER A 107 -4.05 -35.86 4.42
N LEU A 108 -3.45 -34.66 4.48
CA LEU A 108 -4.11 -33.37 4.25
C LEU A 108 -4.19 -33.00 2.76
N SER A 109 -3.53 -33.78 1.88
CA SER A 109 -3.42 -33.46 0.45
C SER A 109 -4.74 -33.45 -0.31
N LYS A 110 -5.78 -34.06 0.23
CA LYS A 110 -7.12 -34.10 -0.38
C LYS A 110 -7.93 -32.82 -0.15
N ASN A 111 -7.57 -32.03 0.87
CA ASN A 111 -8.33 -30.87 1.32
C ASN A 111 -7.63 -29.57 0.91
N TYR A 112 -8.38 -28.49 0.83
CA TYR A 112 -7.78 -27.16 0.65
C TYR A 112 -6.97 -26.78 1.88
N SER A 113 -5.77 -26.28 1.66
CA SER A 113 -4.86 -25.90 2.72
C SER A 113 -4.43 -24.44 2.55
N ILE A 114 -4.46 -23.71 3.64
CA ILE A 114 -3.90 -22.36 3.77
C ILE A 114 -2.65 -22.49 4.64
N VAL A 115 -1.53 -22.08 4.14
CA VAL A 115 -0.27 -22.09 4.89
C VAL A 115 0.13 -20.65 5.15
N PHE A 116 0.03 -20.19 6.39
CA PHE A 116 0.48 -18.86 6.78
C PHE A 116 1.91 -18.92 7.29
N LEU A 117 2.83 -18.32 6.54
CA LEU A 117 4.24 -18.27 6.88
C LEU A 117 4.63 -16.85 7.33
N ASN A 118 4.78 -16.70 8.64
CA ASN A 118 5.35 -15.49 9.22
C ASN A 118 6.89 -15.49 9.12
N LYS A 119 7.52 -14.38 9.49
CA LYS A 119 8.98 -14.22 9.45
C LYS A 119 9.73 -15.34 10.21
N ARG A 120 9.18 -15.80 11.33
CA ARG A 120 9.82 -16.82 12.20
C ARG A 120 9.82 -18.20 11.54
N LEU A 121 8.72 -18.63 10.97
CA LEU A 121 8.63 -19.91 10.27
C LEU A 121 9.53 -19.93 9.03
N SER A 122 9.57 -18.84 8.30
CA SER A 122 10.32 -18.76 7.06
C SER A 122 11.83 -18.85 7.26
N GLN A 123 12.36 -18.35 8.37
CA GLN A 123 13.77 -18.50 8.76
C GLN A 123 14.11 -19.92 9.22
N GLY A 124 13.15 -20.69 9.70
CA GLY A 124 13.30 -22.09 10.12
C GLY A 124 13.01 -23.14 9.03
N LEU A 125 12.49 -22.71 7.88
CA LEU A 125 12.06 -23.57 6.76
C LEU A 125 13.11 -24.54 6.21
N PRO A 126 14.41 -24.18 6.01
CA PRO A 126 15.36 -25.06 5.34
C PRO A 126 15.69 -26.34 6.13
N LYS A 127 15.38 -26.37 7.42
CA LYS A 127 15.77 -27.48 8.32
C LYS A 127 14.65 -28.48 8.61
N ASN A 128 13.45 -28.24 8.10
CA ASN A 128 12.28 -29.04 8.47
C ASN A 128 11.83 -29.93 7.31
N LYS A 129 12.16 -31.23 7.39
CA LYS A 129 11.77 -32.24 6.36
C LYS A 129 10.27 -32.29 6.07
N CYS A 130 9.43 -31.78 6.97
CA CYS A 130 7.98 -31.72 6.78
C CYS A 130 7.55 -30.70 5.74
N LEU A 131 8.37 -29.71 5.44
CA LEU A 131 8.05 -28.65 4.47
C LEU A 131 8.17 -29.11 3.02
N ASP A 132 8.97 -30.14 2.77
CA ASP A 132 9.03 -30.77 1.44
C ASP A 132 7.68 -31.38 1.06
N HIS A 133 6.85 -31.70 2.04
CA HIS A 133 5.51 -32.23 1.80
C HIS A 133 4.46 -31.12 1.57
N LEU A 134 4.76 -29.83 1.80
CA LEU A 134 3.85 -28.72 1.48
C LEU A 134 3.59 -28.64 -0.03
N SER A 135 4.54 -29.08 -0.86
CA SER A 135 4.38 -29.14 -2.32
C SER A 135 3.22 -30.05 -2.77
N LYS A 136 2.79 -30.99 -1.92
CA LYS A 136 1.67 -31.90 -2.19
C LYS A 136 0.32 -31.31 -1.82
N LEU A 137 0.27 -30.23 -1.05
CA LEU A 137 -0.95 -29.58 -0.65
C LEU A 137 -1.55 -28.78 -1.82
N LYS A 138 -2.86 -28.65 -1.84
CA LYS A 138 -3.60 -27.79 -2.77
C LYS A 138 -4.18 -26.61 -1.99
N GLY A 139 -3.97 -25.39 -2.47
CA GLY A 139 -4.51 -24.20 -1.80
C GLY A 139 -3.65 -22.95 -1.96
N ILE A 140 -3.45 -22.22 -0.87
CA ILE A 140 -2.74 -20.94 -0.85
C ILE A 140 -1.62 -20.95 0.19
N ILE A 141 -0.43 -20.54 -0.19
CA ILE A 141 0.64 -20.16 0.75
C ILE A 141 0.64 -18.64 0.86
N VAL A 142 0.46 -18.13 2.06
CA VAL A 142 0.54 -16.71 2.39
C VAL A 142 1.91 -16.43 2.98
N LEU A 143 2.68 -15.55 2.34
CA LEU A 143 3.99 -15.11 2.79
C LEU A 143 3.87 -13.71 3.36
N SER A 144 3.87 -13.57 4.69
CA SER A 144 3.70 -12.27 5.37
C SER A 144 4.92 -11.35 5.17
N ASN A 145 6.14 -11.86 5.32
CA ASN A 145 7.34 -11.01 5.37
C ASN A 145 8.58 -11.67 4.76
N ASN A 146 8.44 -12.51 3.73
CA ASN A 146 9.55 -13.37 3.35
C ASN A 146 9.91 -13.41 1.88
N ASP A 147 11.25 -13.46 1.64
CA ASP A 147 11.87 -13.82 0.37
C ASP A 147 11.97 -15.31 0.13
N GLY A 148 11.26 -16.12 0.93
CA GLY A 148 11.29 -17.58 0.82
C GLY A 148 10.91 -18.04 -0.58
N LYS A 149 11.85 -18.66 -1.27
CA LYS A 149 11.59 -19.39 -2.51
C LYS A 149 10.84 -20.66 -2.12
N VAL A 150 9.53 -20.59 -2.09
CA VAL A 150 8.68 -21.78 -1.96
C VAL A 150 8.37 -22.22 -3.38
N ASN A 151 8.93 -23.36 -3.78
CA ASN A 151 8.59 -24.01 -5.02
C ASN A 151 7.43 -24.99 -4.76
N SER A 152 6.25 -24.65 -5.19
CA SER A 152 5.09 -25.53 -5.13
C SER A 152 4.33 -25.47 -6.45
N SER A 153 4.03 -26.63 -7.03
CA SER A 153 3.22 -26.73 -8.25
C SER A 153 1.71 -26.66 -7.97
N ASN A 154 1.30 -26.95 -6.74
CA ASN A 154 -0.12 -27.14 -6.39
C ASN A 154 -0.67 -26.05 -5.47
N LEU A 155 0.21 -25.19 -4.95
CA LEU A 155 -0.18 -24.07 -4.06
C LEU A 155 0.04 -22.74 -4.78
N LEU A 156 -0.96 -21.88 -4.73
CA LEU A 156 -0.82 -20.50 -5.16
C LEU A 156 -0.02 -19.72 -4.11
N ILE A 157 0.99 -18.99 -4.54
CA ILE A 157 1.81 -18.18 -3.66
C ILE A 157 1.19 -16.81 -3.57
N PHE A 158 0.69 -16.44 -2.40
CA PHE A 158 0.23 -15.09 -2.09
C PHE A 158 1.30 -14.36 -1.29
N ASN A 159 2.05 -13.50 -2.00
CA ASN A 159 3.08 -12.69 -1.38
C ASN A 159 2.48 -11.36 -0.95
N VAL A 160 2.45 -11.12 0.37
CA VAL A 160 1.93 -9.88 0.97
C VAL A 160 2.97 -8.74 0.93
N LYS A 161 4.15 -8.98 0.34
CA LYS A 161 5.26 -8.03 0.31
C LYS A 161 4.95 -6.71 -0.36
N ARG A 162 5.70 -5.71 0.11
CA ARG A 162 5.68 -4.32 -0.36
C ARG A 162 6.39 -4.08 -1.69
N LYS A 163 7.07 -5.07 -2.27
CA LYS A 163 7.87 -4.85 -3.48
C LYS A 163 7.02 -4.30 -4.63
N GLU A 164 5.83 -4.86 -4.82
CA GLU A 164 4.90 -4.38 -5.84
C GLU A 164 4.38 -2.96 -5.52
N ASP A 165 4.19 -2.67 -4.24
CA ASP A 165 3.79 -1.33 -3.79
C ASP A 165 4.90 -0.31 -4.06
N TYR A 166 6.19 -0.69 -3.85
CA TYR A 166 7.32 0.18 -4.18
C TYR A 166 7.32 0.52 -5.67
N TYR A 167 7.24 -0.48 -6.55
CA TYR A 167 7.17 -0.25 -7.98
C TYR A 167 5.95 0.60 -8.37
N SER A 168 4.78 0.33 -7.79
CA SER A 168 3.54 1.03 -8.09
C SER A 168 3.61 2.52 -7.77
N LEU A 169 4.07 2.89 -6.56
CA LEU A 169 4.14 4.29 -6.16
C LEU A 169 5.31 5.03 -6.84
N LEU A 170 6.47 4.38 -7.02
CA LEU A 170 7.61 4.99 -7.69
C LEU A 170 7.35 5.20 -9.19
N ASN A 171 6.66 4.28 -9.86
CA ASN A 171 6.20 4.50 -11.24
C ASN A 171 5.23 5.68 -11.33
N TYR A 172 4.34 5.84 -10.35
CA TYR A 172 3.47 7.00 -10.29
C TYR A 172 4.28 8.28 -10.13
N ALA A 173 5.27 8.31 -9.22
CA ALA A 173 6.18 9.43 -9.03
C ALA A 173 6.91 9.79 -10.32
N LYS A 174 7.45 8.81 -11.03
CA LYS A 174 8.08 9.02 -12.35
C LYS A 174 7.10 9.63 -13.36
N GLY A 175 5.84 9.16 -13.39
CA GLY A 175 4.79 9.71 -14.26
C GLY A 175 4.48 11.20 -14.01
N THR A 176 4.74 11.69 -12.78
CA THR A 176 4.62 13.10 -12.41
C THR A 176 5.90 13.92 -12.67
N ARG A 177 6.83 13.40 -13.47
CA ARG A 177 8.12 14.01 -13.86
C ARG A 177 9.14 14.11 -12.72
N SER A 178 8.98 13.39 -11.63
CA SER A 178 10.02 13.27 -10.62
C SER A 178 11.21 12.46 -11.17
N ARG A 179 12.40 13.02 -11.11
CA ARG A 179 13.65 12.38 -11.52
C ARG A 179 14.65 12.35 -10.39
N ASP A 180 14.94 13.52 -9.85
CA ASP A 180 15.96 13.73 -8.82
C ASP A 180 15.30 13.68 -7.45
N SER A 181 15.57 12.64 -6.67
CA SER A 181 14.87 12.39 -5.42
C SER A 181 15.79 12.28 -4.23
N ILE A 182 15.28 12.67 -3.07
CA ILE A 182 15.86 12.35 -1.77
C ILE A 182 15.06 11.21 -1.16
N ILE A 183 15.75 10.22 -0.58
CA ILE A 183 15.13 9.09 0.09
C ILE A 183 15.39 9.17 1.59
N ILE A 184 14.34 9.11 2.40
CA ILE A 184 14.43 9.06 3.86
C ILE A 184 13.71 7.81 4.36
N ASP A 185 14.43 7.00 5.13
CA ASP A 185 13.84 5.92 5.91
C ASP A 185 13.96 6.19 7.42
N ASP A 186 13.46 5.29 8.24
CA ASP A 186 13.72 5.28 9.67
C ASP A 186 14.47 4.01 10.09
N ASP A 187 14.97 3.99 11.33
CA ASP A 187 15.71 2.83 11.88
C ASP A 187 14.91 1.52 11.84
N ASN A 188 13.59 1.63 11.76
CA ASN A 188 12.69 0.50 11.71
C ASN A 188 12.52 -0.03 10.29
N THR A 189 12.30 0.83 9.30
CA THR A 189 11.97 0.42 7.93
C THR A 189 13.18 -0.14 7.19
N LYS A 190 14.33 0.50 7.27
CA LYS A 190 15.58 0.09 6.60
C LYS A 190 15.41 -0.21 5.12
N ASP A 191 14.53 0.53 4.46
CA ASP A 191 14.12 0.27 3.07
C ASP A 191 14.86 1.14 2.05
N LYS A 192 15.69 2.10 2.50
CA LYS A 192 16.30 3.11 1.62
C LYS A 192 17.14 2.51 0.48
N GLU A 193 17.90 1.45 0.76
CA GLU A 193 18.71 0.79 -0.27
C GLU A 193 17.81 0.11 -1.32
N THR A 194 16.74 -0.55 -0.89
CA THR A 194 15.76 -1.19 -1.77
C THR A 194 15.04 -0.16 -2.63
N LEU A 195 14.59 0.93 -2.01
CA LEU A 195 13.92 2.03 -2.72
C LEU A 195 14.86 2.72 -3.71
N ALA A 196 16.12 2.94 -3.33
CA ALA A 196 17.13 3.51 -4.21
C ALA A 196 17.38 2.62 -5.44
N GLN A 197 17.53 1.30 -5.23
CA GLN A 197 17.72 0.35 -6.33
C GLN A 197 16.52 0.33 -7.29
N ILE A 198 15.30 0.32 -6.74
CA ILE A 198 14.08 0.34 -7.56
C ILE A 198 13.99 1.67 -8.30
N TRP A 199 14.23 2.82 -7.61
CA TRP A 199 14.17 4.13 -8.24
C TRP A 199 15.15 4.27 -9.39
N MET A 200 16.40 3.83 -9.20
CA MET A 200 17.41 3.80 -10.28
C MET A 200 17.01 2.87 -11.42
N SER A 201 16.38 1.73 -11.13
CA SER A 201 15.89 0.82 -12.19
C SER A 201 14.76 1.42 -13.03
N LEU A 202 14.11 2.47 -12.52
CA LEU A 202 13.09 3.26 -13.21
C LEU A 202 13.66 4.54 -13.85
N ASP A 203 14.98 4.64 -14.06
CA ASP A 203 15.72 5.80 -14.55
C ASP A 203 15.57 7.05 -13.66
N GLY A 204 15.31 6.86 -12.37
CA GLY A 204 15.36 7.92 -11.36
C GLY A 204 16.78 8.11 -10.84
N ASN A 205 17.08 9.29 -10.31
CA ASN A 205 18.36 9.62 -9.70
C ASN A 205 18.18 9.86 -8.20
N VAL A 206 19.08 9.32 -7.37
CA VAL A 206 19.09 9.52 -5.92
C VAL A 206 20.13 10.55 -5.58
N LEU A 207 19.70 11.78 -5.26
CA LEU A 207 20.59 12.88 -4.88
C LEU A 207 21.22 12.67 -3.48
N SER A 208 20.44 12.11 -2.59
CA SER A 208 20.84 11.80 -1.22
C SER A 208 19.92 10.77 -0.60
N SER A 209 20.45 9.99 0.33
CA SER A 209 19.64 9.09 1.16
C SER A 209 20.04 9.26 2.63
N SER A 210 19.07 9.24 3.53
CA SER A 210 19.29 9.43 4.96
C SER A 210 18.35 8.56 5.78
N THR A 211 18.73 8.30 7.02
CA THR A 211 17.87 7.62 8.01
C THR A 211 17.44 8.65 9.05
N SER A 212 16.14 8.79 9.24
CA SER A 212 15.56 9.67 10.26
C SER A 212 15.59 8.96 11.61
N GLY A 213 16.60 9.25 12.40
CA GLY A 213 16.75 8.76 13.77
C GLY A 213 15.97 9.59 14.80
N ARG A 214 16.57 9.72 15.99
CA ARG A 214 16.06 10.59 17.09
C ARG A 214 16.38 12.06 16.90
N GLU A 215 17.12 12.42 15.85
CA GLU A 215 17.48 13.80 15.54
C GLU A 215 16.26 14.67 15.23
N GLN A 216 16.40 15.98 15.41
CA GLN A 216 15.36 16.93 15.03
C GLN A 216 15.14 16.89 13.52
N ASN A 217 13.93 16.61 13.08
CA ASN A 217 13.55 16.53 11.66
C ASN A 217 13.88 17.81 10.89
N GLU A 218 13.75 18.98 11.55
CA GLU A 218 14.09 20.28 10.98
C GLU A 218 15.57 20.35 10.58
N LYS A 219 16.48 19.87 11.43
CA LYS A 219 17.92 19.86 11.15
C LYS A 219 18.23 18.89 9.99
N LEU A 220 17.69 17.67 10.04
CA LEU A 220 17.86 16.69 8.99
C LEU A 220 17.44 17.27 7.61
N LEU A 221 16.27 17.88 7.54
CA LEU A 221 15.78 18.48 6.30
C LEU A 221 16.54 19.74 5.90
N SER A 222 16.95 20.58 6.85
CA SER A 222 17.81 21.73 6.58
C SER A 222 19.14 21.32 5.92
N ASP A 223 19.73 20.22 6.38
CA ASP A 223 21.00 19.70 5.84
C ASP A 223 20.79 19.08 4.46
N LEU A 224 19.76 18.26 4.28
CA LEU A 224 19.41 17.63 2.98
C LEU A 224 19.02 18.66 1.91
N LEU A 225 18.33 19.72 2.30
CA LEU A 225 17.94 20.83 1.42
C LEU A 225 19.04 21.88 1.24
N LEU A 226 20.21 21.69 1.85
CA LEU A 226 21.37 22.58 1.80
C LEU A 226 21.07 24.04 2.22
N ARG A 227 20.09 24.24 3.12
CA ARG A 227 19.65 25.55 3.58
C ARG A 227 20.75 26.28 4.33
N GLU A 228 21.50 25.60 5.22
CA GLU A 228 22.63 26.20 5.95
C GLU A 228 23.78 26.58 5.03
N ASN A 229 23.97 25.87 3.92
CA ASN A 229 24.96 26.26 2.90
C ASN A 229 24.58 27.59 2.22
N SER A 230 23.29 27.82 1.96
CA SER A 230 22.79 29.10 1.42
C SER A 230 23.05 30.24 2.41
N LYS A 231 22.76 30.04 3.69
CA LYS A 231 22.99 30.99 4.75
C LYS A 231 24.49 31.29 4.95
N SER A 232 25.34 30.27 4.91
CA SER A 232 26.79 30.41 4.99
C SER A 232 27.35 31.21 3.81
N ARG A 233 26.87 30.97 2.59
CA ARG A 233 27.25 31.74 1.39
C ARG A 233 26.88 33.22 1.53
N ALA A 234 25.65 33.52 1.99
CA ALA A 234 25.24 34.90 2.22
C ALA A 234 26.12 35.62 3.24
N ARG A 235 26.48 34.96 4.34
CA ARG A 235 27.39 35.51 5.35
C ARG A 235 28.81 35.76 4.79
N LYS A 236 29.32 34.84 3.94
CA LYS A 236 30.63 35.03 3.28
C LYS A 236 30.59 36.21 2.33
N LEU A 237 29.54 36.35 1.51
CA LEU A 237 29.38 37.47 0.60
C LEU A 237 29.29 38.81 1.37
N SER A 238 28.52 38.87 2.45
CA SER A 238 28.42 40.07 3.30
C SER A 238 29.79 40.51 3.83
N ARG A 239 30.64 39.56 4.23
CA ARG A 239 32.02 39.88 4.69
C ARG A 239 32.88 40.39 3.54
N VAL A 240 32.84 39.76 2.37
CA VAL A 240 33.66 40.17 1.23
C VAL A 240 33.28 41.55 0.72
N LEU A 241 31.98 41.83 0.71
CA LEU A 241 31.45 43.11 0.23
C LEU A 241 31.49 44.22 1.29
N SER A 242 31.80 43.87 2.57
CA SER A 242 31.72 44.78 3.70
C SER A 242 30.37 45.49 3.86
N ILE A 243 29.29 44.86 3.38
CA ILE A 243 27.94 45.38 3.43
C ILE A 243 27.02 44.33 4.09
N PRO A 244 26.13 44.70 5.03
CA PRO A 244 25.13 43.77 5.57
C PRO A 244 24.16 43.35 4.44
N LEU A 245 24.18 42.08 4.10
CA LEU A 245 23.27 41.50 3.13
C LEU A 245 22.07 40.90 3.85
N GLU A 246 20.89 41.39 3.57
CA GLU A 246 19.65 40.70 3.90
C GLU A 246 19.39 39.59 2.86
N ALA A 247 19.59 38.36 3.26
CA ALA A 247 19.40 37.23 2.39
C ALA A 247 18.52 36.17 3.04
N THR A 248 17.41 35.86 2.43
CA THR A 248 16.59 34.69 2.80
C THR A 248 17.30 33.41 2.39
N PRO A 249 17.59 32.51 3.31
CA PRO A 249 18.18 31.22 2.96
C PRO A 249 17.28 30.46 1.97
N ARG A 250 17.88 29.98 0.89
CA ARG A 250 17.16 29.23 -0.15
C ARG A 250 17.54 27.76 -0.06
N ARG A 251 16.56 26.88 -0.31
CA ARG A 251 16.81 25.46 -0.54
C ARG A 251 17.48 25.22 -1.90
N ARG A 252 18.06 24.03 -2.09
CA ARG A 252 18.50 23.57 -3.41
C ARG A 252 17.27 23.38 -4.33
N ASN A 253 17.42 23.62 -5.64
CA ASN A 253 16.32 23.58 -6.61
C ASN A 253 16.32 22.33 -7.49
N ASP A 254 17.30 21.46 -7.32
CA ASP A 254 17.50 20.24 -8.11
C ASP A 254 16.79 19.01 -7.52
N ILE A 255 15.86 19.21 -6.57
CA ILE A 255 15.06 18.14 -5.98
C ILE A 255 13.69 18.18 -6.60
N ASP A 256 13.30 17.08 -7.25
CA ASP A 256 11.99 16.89 -7.83
C ASP A 256 11.01 16.23 -6.88
N SER A 257 11.49 15.38 -5.96
CA SER A 257 10.62 14.68 -5.00
C SER A 257 11.34 14.18 -3.74
N LEU A 258 10.54 13.91 -2.72
CA LEU A 258 10.96 13.27 -1.48
C LEU A 258 10.25 11.92 -1.35
N ILE A 259 11.02 10.86 -1.18
CA ILE A 259 10.52 9.49 -0.99
C ILE A 259 10.75 9.13 0.47
N LEU A 260 9.66 8.85 1.18
CA LEU A 260 9.66 8.50 2.60
C LEU A 260 9.28 7.03 2.80
N SER A 261 10.08 6.30 3.56
CA SER A 261 9.72 4.99 4.11
C SER A 261 9.84 5.05 5.63
N VAL A 262 8.80 5.55 6.27
CA VAL A 262 8.81 5.86 7.71
C VAL A 262 7.44 5.53 8.32
N SER A 263 7.38 5.50 9.65
CA SER A 263 6.11 5.42 10.38
C SER A 263 5.20 6.63 10.09
N LEU A 264 3.89 6.47 10.23
CA LEU A 264 2.95 7.59 10.03
C LEU A 264 3.21 8.74 11.00
N SER A 265 3.49 8.42 12.26
CA SER A 265 3.85 9.43 13.27
C SER A 265 5.08 10.23 12.87
N LYS A 266 6.07 9.56 12.27
CA LYS A 266 7.27 10.24 11.75
C LYS A 266 6.96 11.08 10.52
N ALA A 267 6.14 10.59 9.59
CA ALA A 267 5.71 11.34 8.42
C ALA A 267 4.96 12.62 8.80
N ARG A 268 4.05 12.56 9.80
CA ARG A 268 3.33 13.73 10.36
C ARG A 268 4.26 14.79 10.95
N SER A 269 5.45 14.42 11.38
CA SER A 269 6.45 15.39 11.87
C SER A 269 7.41 15.85 10.77
N LEU A 270 7.71 15.00 9.78
CA LEU A 270 8.61 15.37 8.67
C LEU A 270 7.95 16.33 7.67
N LYS A 271 6.67 16.18 7.39
CA LYS A 271 5.99 17.02 6.39
C LYS A 271 5.93 18.51 6.80
N PRO A 272 5.50 18.88 8.02
CA PRO A 272 5.57 20.26 8.47
C PRO A 272 7.03 20.79 8.57
N ALA A 273 7.98 19.95 8.97
CA ALA A 273 9.38 20.32 8.97
C ALA A 273 9.94 20.58 7.55
N LEU A 274 9.43 19.87 6.53
CA LEU A 274 9.74 20.12 5.13
C LEU A 274 9.24 21.51 4.70
N GLU A 275 8.01 21.85 5.04
CA GLU A 275 7.39 23.15 4.76
C GLU A 275 8.17 24.27 5.44
N TYR A 276 8.51 24.13 6.72
CA TYR A 276 9.35 25.06 7.44
C TYR A 276 10.71 25.30 6.75
N ASN A 277 11.23 24.31 6.05
CA ASN A 277 12.47 24.40 5.27
C ASN A 277 12.26 24.82 3.80
N TYR A 278 11.13 25.45 3.48
CA TYR A 278 10.75 25.90 2.13
C TYR A 278 10.60 24.77 1.10
N GLY A 279 10.21 23.59 1.56
CA GLY A 279 10.00 22.41 0.72
C GLY A 279 8.54 22.17 0.32
N GLU A 280 7.64 23.13 0.50
CA GLU A 280 6.19 23.03 0.24
C GLU A 280 5.89 22.51 -1.16
N SER A 281 6.66 22.95 -2.16
CA SER A 281 6.47 22.58 -3.56
C SER A 281 7.10 21.23 -3.94
N ILE A 282 7.79 20.55 -3.01
CA ILE A 282 8.39 19.24 -3.28
C ILE A 282 7.33 18.16 -3.08
N PRO A 283 6.96 17.39 -4.13
CA PRO A 283 6.08 16.24 -3.99
C PRO A 283 6.66 15.22 -3.01
N VAL A 284 5.81 14.66 -2.15
CA VAL A 284 6.20 13.66 -1.15
C VAL A 284 5.46 12.37 -1.41
N TYR A 285 6.21 11.26 -1.50
CA TYR A 285 5.71 9.91 -1.67
C TYR A 285 6.02 9.08 -0.45
N LEU A 286 4.98 8.56 0.21
CA LEU A 286 5.12 7.89 1.50
C LEU A 286 4.80 6.40 1.40
N PHE A 287 5.73 5.60 1.90
CA PHE A 287 5.56 4.19 2.20
C PHE A 287 5.47 4.03 3.72
N PRO A 288 4.27 3.86 4.29
CA PRO A 288 4.11 3.69 5.73
C PRO A 288 4.84 2.44 6.26
N ASP A 289 5.30 2.45 7.49
CA ASP A 289 5.90 1.24 8.09
C ASP A 289 4.84 0.14 8.27
N TRP A 290 5.08 -1.01 7.63
CA TRP A 290 4.15 -2.15 7.70
C TRP A 290 4.33 -3.05 8.92
N ARG A 291 5.38 -2.86 9.66
CA ARG A 291 5.64 -3.61 10.90
C ARG A 291 4.84 -3.08 12.07
N ASN A 292 4.43 -1.82 11.97
CA ASN A 292 3.60 -1.14 12.94
C ASN A 292 2.28 -0.73 12.25
N ASP A 293 1.18 -1.33 12.68
CA ASP A 293 -0.15 -0.96 12.21
C ASP A 293 -0.61 0.32 12.91
N GLU A 294 -0.04 1.46 12.51
CA GLU A 294 -0.44 2.76 13.00
C GLU A 294 -1.80 3.17 12.43
N HIS A 295 -2.60 3.84 13.26
CA HIS A 295 -3.90 4.33 12.85
C HIS A 295 -3.79 5.59 11.99
N TYR A 296 -4.54 5.60 10.91
CA TYR A 296 -4.82 6.79 10.14
C TYR A 296 -5.90 7.62 10.83
N PHE A 297 -5.72 8.94 10.87
CA PHE A 297 -6.73 9.84 11.42
C PHE A 297 -7.86 10.07 10.43
N ASN A 298 -9.04 10.42 10.94
CA ASN A 298 -10.17 10.80 10.09
C ASN A 298 -9.87 12.06 9.24
N LYS A 299 -8.95 12.91 9.73
CA LYS A 299 -8.39 14.05 9.00
C LYS A 299 -6.88 14.08 9.22
N GLU A 300 -6.14 13.93 8.13
CA GLU A 300 -4.66 13.91 8.09
C GLU A 300 -4.10 15.25 7.65
N ILE A 301 -4.30 16.29 8.45
CA ILE A 301 -3.87 17.65 8.11
C ILE A 301 -2.34 17.73 7.97
N ASP A 302 -1.61 17.05 8.84
CA ASP A 302 -0.14 17.06 8.83
C ASP A 302 0.47 16.30 7.63
N LEU A 303 -0.35 15.54 6.89
CA LEU A 303 0.07 14.81 5.68
C LEU A 303 -0.46 15.45 4.39
N GLU A 304 -0.93 16.70 4.45
CA GLU A 304 -1.50 17.38 3.30
C GLU A 304 -0.58 17.35 2.07
N GLY A 305 -1.13 16.99 0.91
CA GLY A 305 -0.42 16.89 -0.36
C GLY A 305 0.44 15.64 -0.53
N ILE A 306 0.61 14.81 0.50
CA ILE A 306 1.37 13.55 0.40
C ILE A 306 0.59 12.54 -0.45
N VAL A 307 1.32 11.83 -1.32
CA VAL A 307 0.82 10.63 -1.99
C VAL A 307 1.35 9.41 -1.24
N LEU A 308 0.46 8.57 -0.77
CA LEU A 308 0.83 7.35 -0.04
C LEU A 308 0.16 6.10 -0.64
N ILE A 309 0.71 4.94 -0.28
CA ILE A 309 0.21 3.64 -0.73
C ILE A 309 0.02 2.72 0.46
N ASP A 310 -1.20 2.19 0.63
CA ASP A 310 -1.49 1.21 1.67
C ASP A 310 -2.68 0.31 1.29
N MET A 311 -3.00 -0.66 2.16
CA MET A 311 -4.18 -1.50 2.00
C MET A 311 -5.46 -0.68 2.16
N PRO A 312 -6.50 -0.90 1.33
CA PRO A 312 -7.79 -0.20 1.46
C PRO A 312 -8.37 -0.27 2.87
N TRP A 313 -8.21 -1.41 3.55
CA TRP A 313 -8.63 -1.61 4.94
C TRP A 313 -8.05 -0.58 5.92
N MET A 314 -6.79 -0.19 5.71
CA MET A 314 -6.12 0.78 6.58
C MET A 314 -6.64 2.21 6.35
N LEU A 315 -6.98 2.55 5.10
CA LEU A 315 -7.26 3.91 4.65
C LEU A 315 -8.70 4.37 4.86
N GLY A 316 -9.65 3.48 5.02
CA GLY A 316 -11.06 3.88 5.12
C GLY A 316 -11.91 3.02 6.03
N PRO A 317 -13.11 3.49 6.43
CA PRO A 317 -14.05 2.69 7.17
C PRO A 317 -14.59 1.57 6.29
N SER A 318 -14.70 0.37 6.84
CA SER A 318 -15.41 -0.73 6.19
C SER A 318 -16.87 -0.69 6.61
N SER A 319 -17.78 -0.39 5.69
CA SER A 319 -19.23 -0.32 5.94
C SER A 319 -19.86 -1.66 6.36
N THR A 320 -19.11 -2.76 6.29
CA THR A 320 -19.63 -4.12 6.49
C THR A 320 -19.14 -4.80 7.76
N ILE A 321 -18.24 -4.19 8.52
CA ILE A 321 -17.61 -4.79 9.69
C ILE A 321 -17.92 -3.96 10.94
N ASN A 322 -18.18 -4.66 12.04
CA ASN A 322 -18.54 -4.05 13.32
C ASN A 322 -17.46 -3.06 13.80
N GLU A 323 -17.87 -1.88 14.29
CA GLU A 323 -16.99 -0.83 14.81
C GLU A 323 -15.90 -1.31 15.81
N LYS A 324 -16.19 -2.35 16.61
CA LYS A 324 -15.20 -2.95 17.51
C LYS A 324 -14.01 -3.60 16.78
N ILE A 325 -14.23 -4.07 15.55
CA ILE A 325 -13.17 -4.66 14.73
C ILE A 325 -12.38 -3.55 14.03
N GLU A 326 -13.03 -2.43 13.70
CA GLU A 326 -12.37 -1.27 13.11
C GLU A 326 -11.37 -0.59 14.05
N GLN A 327 -11.58 -0.65 15.36
CA GLN A 327 -10.65 -0.06 16.34
C GLN A 327 -9.27 -0.75 16.37
N SER A 328 -9.16 -1.97 15.86
CA SER A 328 -7.89 -2.72 15.78
C SER A 328 -7.56 -3.08 14.34
N LYS A 329 -7.48 -2.05 13.46
CA LYS A 329 -7.13 -2.28 12.05
C LYS A 329 -5.69 -2.76 11.92
N THR A 330 -5.52 -3.96 11.35
CA THR A 330 -4.22 -4.49 11.02
C THR A 330 -4.18 -5.01 9.59
N ARG A 331 -3.01 -4.97 8.97
CA ARG A 331 -2.82 -5.45 7.59
C ARG A 331 -2.98 -6.97 7.51
N ASN A 332 -2.54 -7.69 8.54
CA ASN A 332 -2.70 -9.14 8.59
C ASN A 332 -4.16 -9.58 8.73
N PHE A 333 -5.00 -8.79 9.41
CA PHE A 333 -6.45 -9.00 9.41
C PHE A 333 -7.03 -8.93 8.00
N ALA A 334 -6.69 -7.88 7.24
CA ALA A 334 -7.16 -7.71 5.86
C ALA A 334 -6.76 -8.89 4.97
N VAL A 335 -5.51 -9.35 5.09
CA VAL A 335 -5.01 -10.51 4.36
C VAL A 335 -5.77 -11.78 4.73
N GLY A 336 -5.99 -12.03 6.01
CA GLY A 336 -6.75 -13.19 6.48
C GLY A 336 -8.17 -13.20 5.93
N TYR A 337 -8.83 -12.05 5.94
CA TYR A 337 -10.16 -11.87 5.38
C TYR A 337 -10.19 -12.21 3.88
N ASP A 338 -9.27 -11.67 3.10
CA ASP A 338 -9.21 -11.88 1.65
C ASP A 338 -8.84 -13.32 1.28
N VAL A 339 -8.03 -14.00 2.10
CA VAL A 339 -7.63 -15.38 1.83
C VAL A 339 -8.83 -16.33 1.85
N TYR A 340 -9.78 -16.14 2.75
CA TYR A 340 -11.01 -16.94 2.73
C TYR A 340 -11.83 -16.70 1.46
N GLU A 341 -11.98 -15.43 1.05
CA GLU A 341 -12.67 -15.06 -0.19
C GLU A 341 -12.00 -15.68 -1.43
N LEU A 342 -10.66 -15.60 -1.47
CA LEU A 342 -9.88 -16.19 -2.58
C LEU A 342 -10.07 -17.70 -2.69
N ILE A 343 -10.18 -18.43 -1.58
CA ILE A 343 -10.46 -19.87 -1.62
C ILE A 343 -11.83 -20.14 -2.27
N LEU A 344 -12.84 -19.37 -1.91
CA LEU A 344 -14.17 -19.50 -2.50
C LEU A 344 -14.11 -19.22 -4.00
N LEU A 345 -13.43 -18.17 -4.41
CA LEU A 345 -13.25 -17.76 -5.80
C LEU A 345 -12.51 -18.84 -6.61
N LEU A 346 -11.38 -19.27 -6.12
CA LEU A 346 -10.52 -20.24 -6.80
C LEU A 346 -11.14 -21.64 -6.90
N ASN A 347 -11.92 -22.03 -5.91
CA ASN A 347 -12.62 -23.31 -5.95
C ASN A 347 -13.75 -23.33 -6.98
N ASN A 348 -14.40 -22.18 -7.22
CA ASN A 348 -15.46 -22.05 -8.20
C ASN A 348 -14.94 -21.93 -9.65
N SER A 349 -13.72 -21.46 -9.80
CA SER A 349 -13.12 -21.14 -11.09
C SER A 349 -12.28 -22.27 -11.65
N SER A 350 -12.84 -23.44 -11.85
CA SER A 350 -12.14 -24.53 -12.58
C SER A 350 -11.81 -24.09 -14.02
N GLY A 351 -10.75 -23.28 -14.18
CA GLY A 351 -10.27 -22.81 -15.46
C GLY A 351 -10.09 -21.31 -15.65
N ILE A 352 -10.39 -20.47 -14.67
CA ILE A 352 -10.11 -19.02 -14.80
C ILE A 352 -8.60 -18.80 -14.72
N ARG A 353 -8.01 -18.45 -15.86
CA ARG A 353 -6.58 -18.11 -15.97
C ARG A 353 -6.26 -16.70 -15.45
N ASN A 354 -7.26 -15.83 -15.31
CA ASN A 354 -7.12 -14.43 -14.95
C ASN A 354 -8.13 -14.05 -13.86
N LEU A 355 -7.80 -14.34 -12.59
CA LEU A 355 -8.57 -13.85 -11.45
C LEU A 355 -8.13 -12.40 -11.16
N SER A 356 -9.09 -11.48 -11.06
CA SER A 356 -8.90 -10.16 -10.47
C SER A 356 -9.96 -9.97 -9.39
N TYR A 357 -9.53 -9.61 -8.19
CA TYR A 357 -10.37 -9.43 -7.02
C TYR A 357 -9.97 -8.20 -6.24
N ASP A 358 -10.91 -7.32 -5.94
CA ASP A 358 -10.70 -6.14 -5.10
C ASP A 358 -11.11 -6.48 -3.66
N GLY A 359 -10.11 -6.68 -2.81
CA GLY A 359 -10.27 -7.07 -1.42
C GLY A 359 -9.88 -5.99 -0.42
N MET A 360 -9.94 -6.36 0.85
CA MET A 360 -9.50 -5.49 1.96
C MET A 360 -8.01 -5.20 1.93
N SER A 361 -7.19 -6.17 1.48
CA SER A 361 -5.75 -5.99 1.39
C SER A 361 -5.32 -5.27 0.11
N GLY A 362 -6.19 -5.14 -0.89
CA GLY A 362 -5.91 -4.50 -2.17
C GLY A 362 -6.49 -5.26 -3.36
N ARG A 363 -6.12 -4.85 -4.57
CA ARG A 363 -6.45 -5.59 -5.78
C ARG A 363 -5.53 -6.79 -5.93
N ILE A 364 -6.10 -7.99 -5.95
CA ILE A 364 -5.36 -9.25 -6.07
C ILE A 364 -5.56 -9.80 -7.47
N ILE A 365 -4.46 -10.03 -8.18
CA ILE A 365 -4.45 -10.54 -9.54
C ILE A 365 -3.70 -11.88 -9.55
N GLN A 366 -4.30 -12.89 -10.16
CA GLN A 366 -3.62 -14.17 -10.41
C GLN A 366 -2.79 -14.08 -11.69
N ASN A 367 -1.50 -14.32 -11.57
CA ASN A 367 -0.57 -14.40 -12.70
C ASN A 367 0.38 -15.58 -12.52
N GLN A 368 0.39 -16.51 -13.48
CA GLN A 368 1.32 -17.65 -13.55
C GLN A 368 1.52 -18.41 -12.21
N GLY A 369 0.41 -18.76 -11.53
CA GLY A 369 0.47 -19.50 -10.26
C GLY A 369 0.84 -18.64 -9.04
N LYS A 370 0.88 -17.32 -9.18
CA LYS A 370 1.09 -16.37 -8.10
C LYS A 370 -0.12 -15.46 -7.96
N LEU A 371 -0.39 -15.05 -6.74
CA LEU A 371 -1.34 -13.99 -6.43
C LEU A 371 -0.53 -12.73 -6.13
N ILE A 372 -0.68 -11.73 -6.99
CA ILE A 372 0.00 -10.43 -6.88
C ILE A 372 -1.01 -9.46 -6.32
N ARG A 373 -0.63 -8.76 -5.26
CA ARG A 373 -1.44 -7.75 -4.60
C ARG A 373 -0.96 -6.36 -4.97
N HIS A 374 -1.90 -5.49 -5.30
CA HIS A 374 -1.68 -4.08 -5.52
C HIS A 374 -2.43 -3.28 -4.46
N SER A 375 -1.70 -2.51 -3.67
CA SER A 375 -2.27 -1.60 -2.67
C SER A 375 -2.90 -0.38 -3.33
N LEU A 376 -3.76 0.30 -2.58
CA LEU A 376 -4.43 1.51 -3.01
C LEU A 376 -3.49 2.72 -2.86
N LYS A 377 -3.35 3.50 -3.93
CA LYS A 377 -2.66 4.81 -3.89
C LYS A 377 -3.67 5.90 -3.59
N VAL A 378 -3.36 6.75 -2.64
CA VAL A 378 -4.18 7.90 -2.28
C VAL A 378 -3.33 9.15 -2.16
N ARG A 379 -3.95 10.31 -2.39
CA ARG A 379 -3.40 11.63 -2.04
C ARG A 379 -4.20 12.19 -0.88
N VAL A 380 -3.52 12.83 0.05
CA VAL A 380 -4.18 13.59 1.10
C VAL A 380 -4.53 14.97 0.55
N GLU A 381 -5.82 15.30 0.48
CA GLU A 381 -6.35 16.59 0.05
C GLU A 381 -7.40 17.07 1.05
N GLU A 382 -7.22 18.27 1.62
CA GLU A 382 -8.06 18.83 2.68
C GLU A 382 -8.19 17.90 3.90
N GLY A 383 -7.11 17.17 4.17
CA GLY A 383 -7.01 16.16 5.22
C GLY A 383 -7.75 14.85 4.91
N ASN A 384 -8.34 14.67 3.72
CA ASN A 384 -9.05 13.46 3.32
C ASN A 384 -8.22 12.65 2.31
N TYR A 385 -8.49 11.34 2.23
CA TYR A 385 -7.83 10.46 1.27
C TYR A 385 -8.59 10.48 -0.05
N LYS A 386 -7.95 11.02 -1.08
CA LYS A 386 -8.45 10.97 -2.46
C LYS A 386 -7.80 9.82 -3.21
N ILE A 387 -8.60 8.91 -3.72
CA ILE A 387 -8.12 7.74 -4.45
C ILE A 387 -7.47 8.16 -5.76
N ILE A 388 -6.25 7.67 -6.00
CA ILE A 388 -5.54 7.81 -7.28
C ILE A 388 -5.69 6.53 -8.11
N GLY A 389 -5.68 5.37 -7.46
CA GLY A 389 -5.82 4.05 -8.09
C GLY A 389 -4.99 2.96 -7.41
N PHE A 390 -5.04 1.74 -7.94
CA PHE A 390 -4.24 0.61 -7.50
C PHE A 390 -2.88 0.57 -8.17
#